data_edad872bbcc47b6db207ce53efb08f32
#
_entry.id   edad872bbcc47b6db207ce53efb08f32
#
_cell.length_a   1.000
_cell.length_b   1.000
_cell.length_c   1.000
_cell.angle_alpha   90.00
_cell.angle_beta   90.00
_cell.angle_gamma   90.00
#
_symmetry.space_group_name_H-M   'P 1'
#
loop_
_entity.id
_entity.type
_entity.pdbx_description
1 polymer ?
#
loop_
_entity_poly.entity_id
_entity_poly.type
_entity_poly.pdbx_seq_one_letter_code
_entity_poly.pdbx_strand_id
1 'polypeptide(L)'
;MATEFDDLEVEDNVDEEEATVVYDIASYPSDFTLAGIAQMWKDGDIEIPNFQREFVWKIKQSSLLIDSFLCGLPVPSVFFYIDENNKNLVIDGQQRILSVVYFLEGYFGSESIQGKRQIFRLSGLDERSPYYNKRFIDLDEVDQRKLKQSVLRAVNIRQLKPKDESTSAYHIFERLNTGGTPLKPQEIRNCVFRGALSTKLKEANKNPSWRKILGKTPIDKHQKDVEILLRLFALFGAVDEYEKPMKEFLNGAMKRHVEGASKKTDLFFSIFPKVTDLVISALGEKPFHLRGPLNTSALDAVMCVLIERPNDLNPKELAERYKLLREHDEFRNLTILATTDTKILRSRFHLAKKVLFG
;
A
#
# COMPACT_ATOMS: atom_id res chain seq x y z
N MET A 1 5.83 9.77 26.51
CA MET A 1 5.55 8.34 26.38
C MET A 1 5.08 8.15 24.94
N ALA A 2 5.93 7.60 24.10
CA ALA A 2 5.54 7.24 22.73
C ALA A 2 4.62 6.03 22.84
N THR A 3 3.40 6.16 22.38
CA THR A 3 2.51 5.02 22.19
C THR A 3 3.14 4.14 21.14
N GLU A 4 3.64 2.97 21.51
CA GLU A 4 3.95 1.89 20.60
C GLU A 4 2.68 1.60 19.80
N PHE A 5 2.72 1.88 18.50
CA PHE A 5 1.70 1.44 17.58
C PHE A 5 1.90 -0.06 17.41
N ASP A 6 1.05 -0.80 18.05
CA ASP A 6 1.02 -2.25 18.03
C ASP A 6 0.56 -2.70 16.63
N ASP A 7 1.45 -3.31 15.86
CA ASP A 7 1.10 -3.90 14.57
C ASP A 7 0.11 -5.06 14.76
N LEU A 8 -0.76 -5.29 13.77
CA LEU A 8 -1.72 -6.39 13.81
C LEU A 8 -0.94 -7.71 13.75
N GLU A 9 -0.92 -8.45 14.87
CA GLU A 9 -0.32 -9.78 14.93
C GLU A 9 -1.19 -10.80 14.19
N VAL A 10 -0.60 -11.47 13.21
CA VAL A 10 -1.25 -12.45 12.36
C VAL A 10 -0.48 -13.76 12.39
N GLU A 11 -1.20 -14.86 12.55
CA GLU A 11 -0.66 -16.20 12.45
C GLU A 11 -0.64 -16.62 10.96
N ASP A 12 0.31 -16.11 10.18
CA ASP A 12 0.51 -16.50 8.78
C ASP A 12 1.92 -17.03 8.59
N ASN A 13 2.03 -18.31 8.28
CA ASN A 13 3.19 -18.85 7.61
C ASN A 13 3.01 -18.58 6.11
N VAL A 14 3.36 -17.36 5.69
CA VAL A 14 3.45 -17.01 4.27
C VAL A 14 4.71 -17.68 3.76
N ASP A 15 4.55 -18.77 3.00
CA ASP A 15 5.63 -19.28 2.18
C ASP A 15 5.96 -18.18 1.16
N GLU A 16 7.11 -17.54 1.31
CA GLU A 16 7.66 -16.55 0.38
C GLU A 16 8.17 -17.29 -0.90
N GLU A 17 7.28 -17.98 -1.60
CA GLU A 17 7.61 -18.45 -2.94
C GLU A 17 7.64 -17.25 -3.88
N GLU A 18 8.82 -16.94 -4.42
CA GLU A 18 8.96 -15.94 -5.48
C GLU A 18 8.21 -16.42 -6.73
N ALA A 19 7.27 -15.61 -7.20
CA ALA A 19 6.62 -15.87 -8.47
C ALA A 19 7.66 -15.76 -9.59
N THR A 20 7.80 -16.80 -10.40
CA THR A 20 8.68 -16.83 -11.59
C THR A 20 8.01 -16.15 -12.79
N VAL A 21 7.54 -14.92 -12.63
CA VAL A 21 7.02 -14.15 -13.76
C VAL A 21 8.18 -13.45 -14.46
N VAL A 22 8.34 -13.72 -15.76
CA VAL A 22 9.35 -13.06 -16.59
C VAL A 22 8.78 -11.76 -17.13
N TYR A 23 9.37 -10.65 -16.73
CA TYR A 23 9.01 -9.32 -17.22
C TYR A 23 10.05 -8.80 -18.21
N ASP A 24 9.60 -8.13 -19.26
CA ASP A 24 10.45 -7.33 -20.14
C ASP A 24 10.36 -5.85 -19.65
N ILE A 25 11.44 -5.38 -19.05
CA ILE A 25 11.49 -4.07 -18.39
C ILE A 25 12.58 -3.24 -19.07
N ALA A 26 12.20 -2.06 -19.57
CA ALA A 26 13.16 -1.05 -19.99
C ALA A 26 13.54 -0.17 -18.79
N SER A 27 14.85 -0.01 -18.60
CA SER A 27 15.41 0.93 -17.63
C SER A 27 16.38 1.87 -18.34
N TYR A 28 16.15 3.18 -18.24
CA TYR A 28 16.98 4.18 -18.91
C TYR A 28 17.15 5.45 -18.07
N PRO A 29 18.34 6.07 -18.11
CA PRO A 29 18.57 7.31 -17.40
C PRO A 29 17.91 8.49 -18.12
N SER A 30 17.53 9.51 -17.33
CA SER A 30 17.08 10.80 -17.81
C SER A 30 17.63 11.88 -16.90
N ASP A 31 18.13 12.94 -17.50
CA ASP A 31 18.65 14.09 -16.77
C ASP A 31 17.64 15.23 -16.83
N PHE A 32 16.98 15.52 -15.69
CA PHE A 32 16.02 16.61 -15.57
C PHE A 32 16.64 17.81 -14.88
N THR A 33 16.43 19.02 -15.42
CA THR A 33 16.77 20.23 -14.67
C THR A 33 15.86 20.41 -13.46
N LEU A 34 16.33 21.06 -12.40
CA LEU A 34 15.48 21.31 -11.24
C LEU A 34 14.25 22.15 -11.58
N ALA A 35 14.37 23.07 -12.52
CA ALA A 35 13.22 23.82 -13.06
C ALA A 35 12.24 22.87 -13.78
N GLY A 36 12.74 21.88 -14.54
CA GLY A 36 11.92 20.87 -15.20
C GLY A 36 11.17 20.01 -14.20
N ILE A 37 11.83 19.53 -13.15
CA ILE A 37 11.19 18.77 -12.07
C ILE A 37 10.06 19.57 -11.40
N ALA A 38 10.30 20.85 -11.08
CA ALA A 38 9.28 21.70 -10.47
C ALA A 38 8.10 21.96 -11.42
N GLN A 39 8.35 22.08 -12.73
CA GLN A 39 7.28 22.21 -13.71
C GLN A 39 6.47 20.93 -13.87
N MET A 40 7.12 19.77 -14.01
CA MET A 40 6.46 18.47 -14.10
C MET A 40 5.62 18.18 -12.84
N TRP A 41 6.10 18.59 -11.66
CA TRP A 41 5.33 18.51 -10.43
C TRP A 41 4.06 19.37 -10.49
N LYS A 42 4.18 20.60 -10.93
CA LYS A 42 3.07 21.55 -11.04
C LYS A 42 2.01 21.08 -12.05
N ASP A 43 2.46 20.47 -13.15
CA ASP A 43 1.59 19.99 -14.23
C ASP A 43 0.94 18.61 -13.88
N GLY A 44 1.35 17.99 -12.76
CA GLY A 44 0.87 16.67 -12.33
C GLY A 44 1.44 15.52 -13.14
N ASP A 45 2.57 15.71 -13.83
CA ASP A 45 3.31 14.67 -14.56
C ASP A 45 4.19 13.83 -13.64
N ILE A 46 4.54 14.36 -12.47
CA ILE A 46 5.16 13.62 -11.38
C ILE A 46 4.11 13.37 -10.32
N GLU A 47 3.90 12.12 -9.97
CA GLU A 47 3.01 11.71 -8.91
C GLU A 47 3.77 11.00 -7.79
N ILE A 48 3.54 11.47 -6.56
CA ILE A 48 3.95 10.76 -5.35
C ILE A 48 2.74 9.97 -4.87
N PRO A 49 2.87 8.64 -4.80
CA PRO A 49 1.80 7.80 -4.31
C PRO A 49 1.36 8.19 -2.89
N ASN A 50 0.02 8.28 -2.62
CA ASN A 50 -0.60 8.81 -1.39
C ASN A 50 -0.25 8.08 -0.08
N PHE A 51 0.48 6.97 -0.12
CA PHE A 51 0.94 6.17 1.01
C PHE A 51 2.46 6.18 1.13
N GLN A 52 3.19 6.72 0.12
CA GLN A 52 4.56 7.11 0.39
C GLN A 52 4.50 8.08 1.55
N ARG A 53 5.43 7.90 2.52
CA ARG A 53 5.47 8.69 3.73
C ARG A 53 5.20 10.16 3.43
N GLU A 54 4.49 10.82 4.31
CA GLU A 54 4.48 12.27 4.33
C GLU A 54 5.90 12.80 4.21
N PHE A 55 6.05 14.00 3.69
CA PHE A 55 7.34 14.66 3.64
C PHE A 55 7.91 14.74 5.07
N VAL A 56 8.97 13.98 5.35
CA VAL A 56 9.51 13.82 6.72
C VAL A 56 10.86 14.50 6.94
N TRP A 57 11.51 14.95 5.86
CA TRP A 57 12.75 15.69 6.01
C TRP A 57 12.51 16.99 6.76
N LYS A 58 13.45 17.29 7.66
CA LYS A 58 13.49 18.60 8.32
C LYS A 58 14.13 19.61 7.37
N ILE A 59 13.80 20.87 7.55
CA ILE A 59 14.30 21.98 6.73
C ILE A 59 15.83 21.97 6.58
N LYS A 60 16.56 21.54 7.61
CA LYS A 60 18.03 21.39 7.58
C LYS A 60 18.48 20.35 6.55
N GLN A 61 17.82 19.19 6.46
CA GLN A 61 18.16 18.13 5.50
C GLN A 61 17.89 18.59 4.06
N SER A 62 16.75 19.25 3.85
CA SER A 62 16.41 19.84 2.55
C SER A 62 17.35 20.96 2.17
N SER A 63 17.78 21.79 3.13
CA SER A 63 18.76 22.86 2.89
C SER A 63 20.12 22.32 2.44
N LEU A 64 20.60 21.23 3.05
CA LEU A 64 21.85 20.58 2.66
C LEU A 64 21.77 19.98 1.25
N LEU A 65 20.61 19.49 0.83
CA LEU A 65 20.40 19.05 -0.55
C LEU A 65 20.50 20.23 -1.53
N ILE A 66 19.84 21.35 -1.24
CA ILE A 66 19.87 22.54 -2.09
C ILE A 66 21.30 23.10 -2.16
N ASP A 67 21.99 23.15 -1.03
CA ASP A 67 23.40 23.56 -0.96
C ASP A 67 24.29 22.67 -1.83
N SER A 68 24.03 21.36 -1.84
CA SER A 68 24.75 20.41 -2.71
C SER A 68 24.61 20.77 -4.19
N PHE A 69 23.43 21.15 -4.65
CA PHE A 69 23.22 21.61 -6.03
C PHE A 69 23.93 22.94 -6.32
N LEU A 70 23.85 23.90 -5.38
CA LEU A 70 24.53 25.18 -5.50
C LEU A 70 26.06 25.05 -5.54
N CYS A 71 26.60 24.12 -4.75
CA CYS A 71 28.03 23.81 -4.71
C CYS A 71 28.48 22.84 -5.82
N GLY A 72 27.56 22.21 -6.56
CA GLY A 72 27.88 21.24 -7.61
C GLY A 72 28.31 19.88 -7.07
N LEU A 73 27.90 19.54 -5.85
CA LEU A 73 28.16 18.22 -5.26
C LEU A 73 27.22 17.16 -5.88
N PRO A 74 27.68 15.89 -5.97
CA PRO A 74 26.86 14.82 -6.51
C PRO A 74 25.65 14.53 -5.60
N VAL A 75 24.48 14.40 -6.24
CA VAL A 75 23.22 14.04 -5.57
C VAL A 75 22.76 12.69 -6.08
N PRO A 76 22.30 11.77 -5.20
CA PRO A 76 21.77 10.47 -5.60
C PRO A 76 20.61 10.61 -6.59
N SER A 77 20.54 9.70 -7.56
CA SER A 77 19.47 9.64 -8.56
C SER A 77 18.12 9.35 -7.91
N VAL A 78 17.04 9.82 -8.55
CA VAL A 78 15.67 9.44 -8.23
C VAL A 78 15.20 8.32 -9.15
N PHE A 79 14.17 7.58 -8.77
CA PHE A 79 13.60 6.50 -9.56
C PHE A 79 12.14 6.76 -9.85
N PHE A 80 11.77 6.69 -11.14
CA PHE A 80 10.40 6.81 -11.62
C PHE A 80 9.94 5.49 -12.27
N TYR A 81 8.71 5.09 -11.98
CA TYR A 81 7.97 4.15 -12.81
C TYR A 81 7.11 4.95 -13.78
N ILE A 82 7.26 4.68 -15.08
CA ILE A 82 6.46 5.34 -16.12
C ILE A 82 5.24 4.47 -16.38
N ASP A 83 4.08 4.99 -16.03
CA ASP A 83 2.81 4.28 -16.22
C ASP A 83 2.32 4.29 -17.69
N GLU A 84 1.17 3.66 -17.94
CA GLU A 84 0.56 3.57 -19.28
C GLU A 84 0.13 4.96 -19.81
N ASN A 85 -0.14 5.92 -18.94
CA ASN A 85 -0.51 7.30 -19.26
C ASN A 85 0.72 8.23 -19.38
N ASN A 86 1.93 7.67 -19.37
CA ASN A 86 3.21 8.39 -19.36
C ASN A 86 3.42 9.29 -18.13
N LYS A 87 2.75 9.02 -17.01
CA LYS A 87 3.02 9.71 -15.76
C LYS A 87 4.21 9.08 -15.04
N ASN A 88 4.95 9.92 -14.31
CA ASN A 88 6.14 9.52 -13.58
C ASN A 88 5.77 9.28 -12.11
N LEU A 89 5.55 8.00 -11.75
CA LEU A 89 5.30 7.61 -10.38
C LEU A 89 6.62 7.52 -9.62
N VAL A 90 6.78 8.29 -8.56
CA VAL A 90 8.02 8.29 -7.77
C VAL A 90 8.15 6.98 -7.02
N ILE A 91 9.20 6.18 -7.30
CA ILE A 91 9.57 4.98 -6.56
C ILE A 91 10.49 5.35 -5.41
N ASP A 92 11.58 6.07 -5.69
CA ASP A 92 12.51 6.61 -4.70
C ASP A 92 12.90 8.04 -5.05
N GLY A 93 13.21 8.83 -4.03
CA GLY A 93 13.63 10.22 -4.17
C GLY A 93 12.56 11.25 -3.88
N GLN A 94 11.39 10.86 -3.34
CA GLN A 94 10.32 11.78 -2.95
C GLN A 94 10.84 12.99 -2.15
N GLN A 95 11.64 12.75 -1.12
CA GLN A 95 12.15 13.80 -0.25
C GLN A 95 13.04 14.78 -1.02
N ARG A 96 13.83 14.26 -1.97
CA ARG A 96 14.70 15.08 -2.84
C ARG A 96 13.88 15.94 -3.79
N ILE A 97 12.89 15.34 -4.46
CA ILE A 97 11.99 16.04 -5.40
C ILE A 97 11.23 17.15 -4.67
N LEU A 98 10.57 16.83 -3.55
CA LEU A 98 9.79 17.81 -2.80
C LEU A 98 10.64 18.90 -2.17
N SER A 99 11.88 18.62 -1.73
CA SER A 99 12.79 19.66 -1.25
C SER A 99 13.13 20.68 -2.32
N VAL A 100 13.35 20.21 -3.56
CA VAL A 100 13.61 21.09 -4.71
C VAL A 100 12.37 21.94 -5.03
N VAL A 101 11.21 21.29 -5.14
CA VAL A 101 9.94 21.98 -5.42
C VAL A 101 9.65 23.06 -4.37
N TYR A 102 9.71 22.70 -3.11
CA TYR A 102 9.43 23.62 -2.00
C TYR A 102 10.40 24.79 -1.94
N PHE A 103 11.68 24.58 -2.23
CA PHE A 103 12.64 25.66 -2.25
C PHE A 103 12.39 26.64 -3.39
N LEU A 104 12.11 26.13 -4.59
CA LEU A 104 11.79 26.96 -5.75
C LEU A 104 10.47 27.71 -5.59
N GLU A 105 9.48 27.12 -4.91
CA GLU A 105 8.21 27.77 -4.53
C GLU A 105 8.38 28.79 -3.38
N GLY A 106 9.43 28.66 -2.58
CA GLY A 106 9.73 29.53 -1.44
C GLY A 106 9.10 29.11 -0.11
N TYR A 107 8.42 27.96 -0.06
CA TYR A 107 7.74 27.46 1.14
C TYR A 107 8.16 26.05 1.45
N PHE A 108 8.29 25.72 2.73
CA PHE A 108 8.69 24.40 3.23
C PHE A 108 7.49 23.59 3.69
N GLY A 109 7.37 22.37 3.14
CA GLY A 109 6.32 21.44 3.49
C GLY A 109 4.95 21.78 2.88
N SER A 110 3.96 20.97 3.23
CA SER A 110 2.57 21.17 2.85
C SER A 110 1.93 22.29 3.66
N GLU A 111 0.81 22.81 3.18
CA GLU A 111 0.02 23.81 3.87
C GLU A 111 -0.52 23.25 5.20
N SER A 112 -0.40 24.01 6.29
CA SER A 112 -0.97 23.61 7.58
C SER A 112 -2.50 23.71 7.55
N ILE A 113 -3.19 23.04 8.51
CA ILE A 113 -4.65 23.11 8.69
C ILE A 113 -5.16 24.55 8.80
N GLN A 114 -4.30 25.50 9.20
CA GLN A 114 -4.62 26.93 9.34
C GLN A 114 -4.27 27.74 8.07
N GLY A 115 -3.93 27.12 6.95
CA GLY A 115 -3.56 27.80 5.71
C GLY A 115 -2.18 28.46 5.74
N LYS A 116 -1.33 28.18 6.73
CA LYS A 116 0.01 28.78 6.85
C LYS A 116 1.07 27.80 6.35
N ARG A 117 1.94 28.26 5.46
CA ARG A 117 3.14 27.54 5.00
C ARG A 117 4.39 28.19 5.61
N GLN A 118 5.34 27.36 6.06
CA GLN A 118 6.63 27.85 6.55
C GLN A 118 7.46 28.37 5.39
N ILE A 119 8.05 29.56 5.52
CA ILE A 119 8.98 30.08 4.51
C ILE A 119 10.24 29.21 4.50
N PHE A 120 10.68 28.80 3.31
CA PHE A 120 11.88 28.00 3.16
C PHE A 120 13.12 28.92 3.09
N ARG A 121 13.90 28.91 4.18
CA ARG A 121 15.23 29.52 4.25
C ARG A 121 16.27 28.44 4.44
N LEU A 122 17.39 28.50 3.72
CA LEU A 122 18.50 27.56 3.88
C LEU A 122 19.05 27.64 5.29
N SER A 123 18.93 26.55 6.06
CA SER A 123 19.28 26.49 7.46
C SER A 123 20.22 25.33 7.75
N GLY A 124 21.02 25.47 8.82
CA GLY A 124 21.98 24.45 9.20
C GLY A 124 23.23 24.37 8.32
N LEU A 125 23.45 25.38 7.48
CA LEU A 125 24.71 25.64 6.77
C LEU A 125 25.67 26.39 7.71
N ASP A 126 26.96 26.44 7.34
CA ASP A 126 27.93 27.30 8.03
C ASP A 126 27.51 28.77 7.82
N GLU A 127 27.58 29.59 8.87
CA GLU A 127 27.19 31.01 8.82
C GLU A 127 28.02 31.83 7.80
N ARG A 128 29.21 31.33 7.46
CA ARG A 128 30.09 31.93 6.43
C ARG A 128 29.67 31.53 5.02
N SER A 129 28.75 30.58 4.86
CA SER A 129 28.24 30.19 3.54
C SER A 129 27.50 31.39 2.90
N PRO A 130 27.75 31.69 1.61
CA PRO A 130 27.02 32.72 0.91
C PRO A 130 25.53 32.42 0.80
N TYR A 131 25.11 31.21 1.08
CA TYR A 131 23.73 30.74 0.98
C TYR A 131 23.02 30.68 2.34
N TYR A 132 23.73 30.89 3.46
CA TYR A 132 23.16 30.82 4.79
C TYR A 132 21.92 31.73 4.95
N ASN A 133 20.83 31.19 5.46
CA ASN A 133 19.55 31.85 5.73
C ASN A 133 18.87 32.52 4.52
N LYS A 134 19.31 32.24 3.28
CA LYS A 134 18.69 32.76 2.05
C LYS A 134 17.50 31.91 1.62
N ARG A 135 16.47 32.58 1.07
CA ARG A 135 15.40 31.97 0.25
C ARG A 135 15.87 31.90 -1.20
N PHE A 136 15.15 31.16 -2.04
CA PHE A 136 15.45 31.15 -3.47
C PHE A 136 15.50 32.55 -4.08
N ILE A 137 14.53 33.41 -3.73
CA ILE A 137 14.45 34.80 -4.24
C ILE A 137 15.55 35.72 -3.68
N ASP A 138 16.22 35.34 -2.58
CA ASP A 138 17.30 36.11 -1.95
C ASP A 138 18.69 35.77 -2.56
N LEU A 139 18.75 34.70 -3.39
CA LEU A 139 19.96 34.34 -4.16
C LEU A 139 20.18 35.38 -5.27
N ASP A 140 21.43 35.58 -5.66
CA ASP A 140 21.69 36.38 -6.84
C ASP A 140 21.24 35.70 -8.15
N GLU A 141 21.11 36.42 -9.23
CA GLU A 141 20.58 35.92 -10.50
C GLU A 141 21.42 34.77 -11.09
N VAL A 142 22.73 34.77 -10.84
CA VAL A 142 23.66 33.75 -11.34
C VAL A 142 23.36 32.41 -10.58
N ASP A 143 23.25 32.48 -9.26
CA ASP A 143 22.98 31.32 -8.44
C ASP A 143 21.55 30.79 -8.64
N GLN A 144 20.56 31.68 -8.80
CA GLN A 144 19.20 31.26 -9.18
C GLN A 144 19.19 30.50 -10.50
N ARG A 145 19.91 31.00 -11.50
CA ARG A 145 20.04 30.36 -12.82
C ARG A 145 20.77 29.05 -12.72
N LYS A 146 21.90 28.99 -11.99
CA LYS A 146 22.68 27.81 -11.72
C LYS A 146 21.82 26.73 -11.09
N LEU A 147 21.07 27.06 -10.03
CA LEU A 147 20.19 26.10 -9.35
C LEU A 147 19.11 25.58 -10.29
N LYS A 148 18.40 26.44 -11.00
CA LYS A 148 17.38 26.04 -11.97
C LYS A 148 17.88 25.06 -13.04
N GLN A 149 19.11 25.27 -13.49
CA GLN A 149 19.77 24.47 -14.53
C GLN A 149 20.52 23.25 -13.98
N SER A 150 20.70 23.16 -12.65
CA SER A 150 21.28 21.98 -12.02
C SER A 150 20.45 20.75 -12.35
N VAL A 151 21.13 19.61 -12.51
CA VAL A 151 20.52 18.36 -12.97
C VAL A 151 20.24 17.44 -11.79
N LEU A 152 19.03 16.96 -11.71
CA LEU A 152 18.65 15.80 -10.91
C LEU A 152 18.52 14.59 -11.84
N ARG A 153 19.44 13.65 -11.72
CA ARG A 153 19.40 12.42 -12.50
C ARG A 153 18.28 11.52 -12.06
N ALA A 154 17.53 10.99 -13.02
CA ALA A 154 16.51 9.99 -12.79
C ALA A 154 16.84 8.68 -13.51
N VAL A 155 16.36 7.59 -12.97
CA VAL A 155 16.26 6.30 -13.66
C VAL A 155 14.79 6.03 -13.90
N ASN A 156 14.41 6.04 -15.17
CA ASN A 156 13.06 5.72 -15.61
C ASN A 156 12.93 4.23 -15.86
N ILE A 157 11.88 3.65 -15.33
CA ILE A 157 11.59 2.22 -15.44
C ILE A 157 10.22 2.08 -16.07
N ARG A 158 10.15 1.34 -17.18
CA ARG A 158 8.90 1.04 -17.90
C ARG A 158 8.80 -0.44 -18.18
N GLN A 159 7.64 -1.00 -17.94
CA GLN A 159 7.37 -2.35 -18.41
C GLN A 159 7.00 -2.34 -19.90
N LEU A 160 7.62 -3.24 -20.65
CA LEU A 160 7.35 -3.44 -22.07
C LEU A 160 6.41 -4.62 -22.31
N LYS A 161 6.58 -5.72 -21.54
CA LYS A 161 5.76 -6.94 -21.62
C LYS A 161 5.62 -7.63 -20.26
N PRO A 162 4.50 -8.34 -20.01
CA PRO A 162 3.27 -8.34 -20.77
C PRO A 162 2.53 -7.01 -20.65
N LYS A 163 1.75 -6.60 -21.65
CA LYS A 163 1.01 -5.33 -21.62
C LYS A 163 -0.25 -5.42 -20.74
N ASP A 164 -0.90 -6.58 -20.71
CA ASP A 164 -2.27 -6.69 -20.16
C ASP A 164 -2.34 -7.33 -18.77
N GLU A 165 -1.27 -7.99 -18.27
CA GLU A 165 -1.26 -8.69 -16.95
C GLU A 165 -0.12 -8.26 -16.02
N SER A 166 0.34 -7.03 -16.14
CA SER A 166 1.53 -6.59 -15.44
C SER A 166 1.32 -6.31 -13.96
N THR A 167 1.99 -7.10 -13.14
CA THR A 167 2.24 -6.81 -11.73
C THR A 167 3.69 -6.38 -11.48
N SER A 168 4.49 -6.16 -12.55
CA SER A 168 5.91 -5.82 -12.44
C SER A 168 6.16 -4.52 -11.69
N ALA A 169 5.27 -3.54 -11.84
CA ALA A 169 5.35 -2.31 -11.07
C ALA A 169 5.42 -2.61 -9.57
N TYR A 170 4.60 -3.56 -9.08
CA TYR A 170 4.64 -4.00 -7.69
C TYR A 170 6.03 -4.52 -7.31
N HIS A 171 6.62 -5.44 -8.09
CA HIS A 171 7.94 -6.01 -7.81
C HIS A 171 9.07 -4.99 -7.92
N ILE A 172 8.97 -4.06 -8.86
CA ILE A 172 9.94 -2.96 -9.01
C ILE A 172 9.90 -2.07 -7.76
N PHE A 173 8.71 -1.66 -7.31
CA PHE A 173 8.55 -0.89 -6.08
C PHE A 173 9.06 -1.65 -4.85
N GLU A 174 8.75 -2.94 -4.74
CA GLU A 174 9.21 -3.78 -3.63
C GLU A 174 10.74 -3.86 -3.57
N ARG A 175 11.41 -4.09 -4.69
CA ARG A 175 12.87 -4.25 -4.76
C ARG A 175 13.64 -2.94 -4.65
N LEU A 176 13.10 -1.84 -5.17
CA LEU A 176 13.79 -0.54 -5.16
C LEU A 176 13.53 0.28 -3.90
N ASN A 177 12.45 -0.02 -3.19
CA ASN A 177 12.11 0.70 -1.96
C ASN A 177 12.92 0.23 -0.75
N THR A 178 14.24 0.20 -0.90
CA THR A 178 15.19 -0.25 0.14
C THR A 178 15.77 0.89 0.96
N GLY A 179 15.54 2.15 0.55
CA GLY A 179 16.04 3.36 1.21
C GLY A 179 15.18 3.78 2.40
N GLY A 180 15.51 3.37 3.60
CA GLY A 180 14.78 3.72 4.82
C GLY A 180 13.92 2.59 5.38
N THR A 181 12.69 2.87 5.87
CA THR A 181 11.75 1.80 6.28
C THR A 181 11.02 1.29 5.05
N PRO A 182 11.16 0.01 4.67
CA PRO A 182 10.50 -0.55 3.50
C PRO A 182 8.97 -0.45 3.60
N LEU A 183 8.31 -0.18 2.47
CA LEU A 183 6.86 -0.27 2.37
C LEU A 183 6.40 -1.71 2.53
N LYS A 184 5.26 -1.90 3.19
CA LYS A 184 4.63 -3.21 3.31
C LYS A 184 3.84 -3.57 2.05
N PRO A 185 3.55 -4.85 1.80
CA PRO A 185 2.91 -5.30 0.57
C PRO A 185 1.65 -4.53 0.19
N GLN A 186 0.75 -4.25 1.13
CA GLN A 186 -0.48 -3.50 0.83
C GLN A 186 -0.23 -2.02 0.53
N GLU A 187 0.78 -1.43 1.16
CA GLU A 187 1.20 -0.08 0.83
C GLU A 187 1.67 0.01 -0.62
N ILE A 188 2.45 -0.97 -1.08
CA ILE A 188 2.91 -1.06 -2.47
C ILE A 188 1.72 -1.28 -3.42
N ARG A 189 0.77 -2.17 -3.11
CA ARG A 189 -0.43 -2.37 -3.95
C ARG A 189 -1.25 -1.10 -4.12
N ASN A 190 -1.42 -0.34 -3.04
CA ASN A 190 -2.12 0.94 -3.11
C ASN A 190 -1.38 1.99 -3.94
N CYS A 191 -0.06 1.78 -4.17
CA CYS A 191 0.75 2.54 -5.10
C CYS A 191 0.38 2.31 -6.52
N VAL A 192 0.55 1.07 -6.83
CA VAL A 192 0.61 0.60 -8.21
C VAL A 192 -0.80 0.53 -8.79
N PHE A 193 -1.78 0.09 -7.98
CA PHE A 193 -3.17 -0.10 -8.42
C PHE A 193 -4.08 0.96 -7.79
N ARG A 194 -3.89 2.20 -8.20
CA ARG A 194 -4.72 3.32 -7.72
C ARG A 194 -6.10 3.28 -8.33
N GLY A 195 -7.13 3.41 -7.51
CA GLY A 195 -8.50 3.46 -7.99
C GLY A 195 -9.53 3.38 -6.90
N ALA A 196 -10.79 3.35 -7.29
CA ALA A 196 -11.93 3.35 -6.38
C ALA A 196 -11.98 2.09 -5.51
N LEU A 197 -11.45 0.95 -5.95
CA LEU A 197 -11.37 -0.27 -5.12
C LEU A 197 -10.56 -0.01 -3.83
N SER A 198 -9.39 0.62 -3.94
CA SER A 198 -8.57 0.95 -2.76
C SER A 198 -9.32 1.83 -1.76
N THR A 199 -10.10 2.80 -2.24
CA THR A 199 -10.94 3.66 -1.41
C THR A 199 -12.06 2.86 -0.75
N LYS A 200 -12.77 2.01 -1.50
CA LYS A 200 -13.85 1.15 -0.95
C LYS A 200 -13.31 0.19 0.13
N LEU A 201 -12.13 -0.40 -0.07
CA LEU A 201 -11.48 -1.26 0.93
C LEU A 201 -11.16 -0.49 2.22
N LYS A 202 -10.59 0.72 2.11
CA LYS A 202 -10.28 1.58 3.26
C LYS A 202 -11.55 1.98 4.03
N GLU A 203 -12.63 2.30 3.33
CA GLU A 203 -13.91 2.62 3.98
C GLU A 203 -14.52 1.39 4.66
N ALA A 204 -14.56 0.24 4.00
CA ALA A 204 -15.07 -0.99 4.59
C ALA A 204 -14.24 -1.45 5.80
N ASN A 205 -12.92 -1.18 5.80
CA ASN A 205 -12.03 -1.47 6.92
C ASN A 205 -12.38 -0.68 8.21
N LYS A 206 -13.14 0.42 8.10
CA LYS A 206 -13.62 1.21 9.25
C LYS A 206 -14.87 0.62 9.91
N ASN A 207 -15.50 -0.41 9.31
CA ASN A 207 -16.71 -1.02 9.85
C ASN A 207 -16.51 -1.49 11.30
N PRO A 208 -17.36 -1.09 12.26
CA PRO A 208 -17.17 -1.39 13.69
C PRO A 208 -17.16 -2.90 13.99
N SER A 209 -18.05 -3.67 13.35
CA SER A 209 -18.10 -5.14 13.53
C SER A 209 -16.85 -5.81 12.97
N TRP A 210 -16.36 -5.34 11.83
CA TRP A 210 -15.08 -5.79 11.27
C TRP A 210 -13.91 -5.52 12.22
N ARG A 211 -13.84 -4.31 12.82
CA ARG A 211 -12.78 -3.97 13.80
C ARG A 211 -12.81 -4.92 15.02
N LYS A 212 -13.98 -5.30 15.48
CA LYS A 212 -14.16 -6.27 16.56
C LYS A 212 -13.74 -7.69 16.15
N ILE A 213 -14.03 -8.09 14.91
CA ILE A 213 -13.57 -9.38 14.35
C ILE A 213 -12.03 -9.43 14.35
N LEU A 214 -11.38 -8.38 13.87
CA LEU A 214 -9.92 -8.25 13.88
C LEU A 214 -9.32 -8.14 15.29
N GLY A 215 -10.13 -7.77 16.28
CA GLY A 215 -9.67 -7.57 17.66
C GLY A 215 -8.80 -6.33 17.86
N LYS A 216 -8.86 -5.38 16.91
CA LYS A 216 -8.04 -4.16 16.94
C LYS A 216 -8.90 -2.95 16.51
N THR A 217 -9.09 -2.00 17.44
CA THR A 217 -9.89 -0.80 17.17
C THR A 217 -9.17 0.23 16.30
N PRO A 218 -7.89 0.58 16.53
CA PRO A 218 -7.17 1.50 15.65
C PRO A 218 -6.85 0.83 14.31
N ILE A 219 -6.85 1.65 13.25
CA ILE A 219 -6.44 1.20 11.92
C ILE A 219 -4.95 0.90 11.93
N ASP A 220 -4.56 -0.19 11.27
CA ASP A 220 -3.17 -0.59 11.17
C ASP A 220 -2.36 0.41 10.32
N LYS A 221 -1.23 0.86 10.86
CA LYS A 221 -0.36 1.85 10.22
C LYS A 221 0.16 1.37 8.86
N HIS A 222 0.42 0.07 8.75
CA HIS A 222 0.98 -0.57 7.56
C HIS A 222 -0.10 -1.22 6.68
N GLN A 223 -1.38 -0.93 6.97
CA GLN A 223 -2.53 -1.37 6.18
C GLN A 223 -2.67 -2.91 6.06
N LYS A 224 -2.15 -3.66 7.03
CA LYS A 224 -2.29 -5.13 7.06
C LYS A 224 -3.75 -5.55 7.19
N ASP A 225 -4.55 -4.79 7.91
CA ASP A 225 -6.00 -4.95 8.04
C ASP A 225 -6.74 -4.74 6.70
N VAL A 226 -6.28 -3.79 5.88
CA VAL A 226 -6.78 -3.60 4.51
C VAL A 226 -6.38 -4.77 3.60
N GLU A 227 -5.17 -5.33 3.77
CA GLU A 227 -4.73 -6.52 3.04
C GLU A 227 -5.60 -7.74 3.34
N ILE A 228 -5.96 -7.95 4.61
CA ILE A 228 -6.86 -9.03 5.01
C ILE A 228 -8.24 -8.86 4.35
N LEU A 229 -8.75 -7.64 4.32
CA LEU A 229 -10.02 -7.36 3.64
C LEU A 229 -9.91 -7.56 2.11
N LEU A 230 -8.78 -7.21 1.51
CA LEU A 230 -8.50 -7.49 0.10
C LEU A 230 -8.46 -8.99 -0.18
N ARG A 231 -7.92 -9.82 0.75
CA ARG A 231 -7.94 -11.28 0.61
C ARG A 231 -9.37 -11.81 0.54
N LEU A 232 -10.25 -11.34 1.43
CA LEU A 232 -11.67 -11.71 1.38
C LEU A 232 -12.31 -11.31 0.04
N PHE A 233 -12.08 -10.09 -0.41
CA PHE A 233 -12.59 -9.62 -1.70
C PHE A 233 -12.06 -10.44 -2.88
N ALA A 234 -10.76 -10.74 -2.89
CA ALA A 234 -10.13 -11.48 -3.97
C ALA A 234 -10.65 -12.92 -4.06
N LEU A 235 -10.74 -13.61 -2.91
CA LEU A 235 -11.20 -15.00 -2.80
C LEU A 235 -12.71 -15.15 -3.00
N PHE A 236 -13.51 -14.12 -2.70
CA PHE A 236 -14.95 -14.17 -2.89
C PHE A 236 -15.35 -14.55 -4.32
N GLY A 237 -15.97 -15.72 -4.48
CA GLY A 237 -16.39 -16.27 -5.77
C GLY A 237 -15.25 -16.62 -6.73
N ALA A 238 -14.01 -16.75 -6.24
CA ALA A 238 -12.83 -17.03 -7.05
C ALA A 238 -11.84 -18.02 -6.37
N VAL A 239 -12.31 -18.80 -5.42
CA VAL A 239 -11.48 -19.79 -4.70
C VAL A 239 -10.91 -20.85 -5.64
N ASP A 240 -11.70 -21.28 -6.62
CA ASP A 240 -11.28 -22.28 -7.61
C ASP A 240 -10.29 -21.70 -8.66
N GLU A 241 -10.25 -20.38 -8.80
CA GLU A 241 -9.30 -19.67 -9.66
C GLU A 241 -7.99 -19.34 -8.92
N TYR A 242 -7.96 -19.53 -7.61
CA TYR A 242 -6.77 -19.21 -6.81
C TYR A 242 -5.61 -20.14 -7.18
N GLU A 243 -4.48 -19.55 -7.55
CA GLU A 243 -3.18 -20.20 -7.67
C GLU A 243 -2.16 -19.44 -6.83
N LYS A 244 -1.30 -20.19 -6.13
CA LYS A 244 -0.21 -19.57 -5.37
C LYS A 244 0.81 -18.88 -6.29
N PRO A 245 1.51 -17.81 -5.84
CA PRO A 245 1.50 -17.28 -4.48
C PRO A 245 0.33 -16.30 -4.25
N MET A 246 -0.15 -16.21 -3.02
CA MET A 246 -1.21 -15.27 -2.59
C MET A 246 -0.93 -13.82 -3.01
N LYS A 247 0.32 -13.41 -2.96
CA LYS A 247 0.80 -12.09 -3.37
C LYS A 247 0.36 -11.73 -4.79
N GLU A 248 0.58 -12.62 -5.75
CA GLU A 248 0.21 -12.39 -7.16
C GLU A 248 -1.31 -12.42 -7.36
N PHE A 249 -2.00 -13.31 -6.66
CA PHE A 249 -3.45 -13.37 -6.71
C PHE A 249 -4.09 -12.05 -6.24
N LEU A 250 -3.56 -11.45 -5.16
CA LEU A 250 -4.01 -10.15 -4.65
C LEU A 250 -3.66 -9.00 -5.61
N ASN A 251 -2.46 -9.02 -6.20
CA ASN A 251 -2.05 -8.04 -7.20
C ASN A 251 -2.98 -8.08 -8.41
N GLY A 252 -3.28 -9.28 -8.92
CA GLY A 252 -4.22 -9.47 -10.01
C GLY A 252 -5.64 -9.00 -9.68
N ALA A 253 -6.13 -9.26 -8.46
CA ALA A 253 -7.44 -8.79 -8.01
C ALA A 253 -7.50 -7.26 -7.95
N MET A 254 -6.49 -6.60 -7.38
CA MET A 254 -6.39 -5.13 -7.33
C MET A 254 -6.41 -4.54 -8.74
N LYS A 255 -5.63 -5.11 -9.67
CA LYS A 255 -5.56 -4.64 -11.06
C LYS A 255 -6.89 -4.78 -11.78
N ARG A 256 -7.49 -6.00 -11.78
CA ARG A 256 -8.76 -6.27 -12.48
C ARG A 256 -9.94 -5.42 -12.01
N HIS A 257 -9.93 -5.02 -10.76
CA HIS A 257 -11.03 -4.29 -10.13
C HIS A 257 -10.66 -2.86 -9.71
N VAL A 258 -9.58 -2.30 -10.25
CA VAL A 258 -9.03 -0.99 -9.87
C VAL A 258 -10.09 0.12 -9.88
N GLU A 259 -10.97 0.12 -10.87
CA GLU A 259 -12.06 1.10 -11.01
C GLU A 259 -13.16 0.97 -9.95
N GLY A 260 -13.18 -0.13 -9.20
CA GLY A 260 -14.16 -0.35 -8.14
C GLY A 260 -15.63 -0.40 -8.59
N ALA A 261 -15.89 -0.61 -9.88
CA ALA A 261 -17.22 -0.53 -10.51
C ALA A 261 -17.62 -1.85 -11.19
N SER A 262 -17.25 -3.01 -10.62
CA SER A 262 -17.66 -4.31 -11.11
C SER A 262 -18.83 -4.90 -10.31
N LYS A 263 -19.62 -5.78 -10.91
CA LYS A 263 -20.69 -6.53 -10.21
C LYS A 263 -20.16 -7.22 -8.94
N LYS A 264 -18.97 -7.80 -9.00
CA LYS A 264 -18.30 -8.41 -7.83
C LYS A 264 -18.06 -7.37 -6.73
N THR A 265 -17.56 -6.20 -7.11
CA THR A 265 -17.27 -5.10 -6.16
C THR A 265 -18.56 -4.64 -5.46
N ASP A 266 -19.61 -4.34 -6.23
CA ASP A 266 -20.85 -3.84 -5.68
C ASP A 266 -21.52 -4.88 -4.77
N LEU A 267 -21.52 -6.14 -5.19
CA LEU A 267 -22.08 -7.24 -4.40
C LEU A 267 -21.31 -7.43 -3.09
N PHE A 268 -19.98 -7.52 -3.15
CA PHE A 268 -19.15 -7.71 -1.96
C PHE A 268 -19.38 -6.62 -0.93
N PHE A 269 -19.25 -5.35 -1.31
CA PHE A 269 -19.37 -4.24 -0.37
C PHE A 269 -20.80 -4.02 0.14
N SER A 270 -21.83 -4.48 -0.57
CA SER A 270 -23.22 -4.46 -0.07
C SER A 270 -23.51 -5.55 0.97
N ILE A 271 -22.84 -6.71 0.87
CA ILE A 271 -23.04 -7.88 1.74
C ILE A 271 -22.11 -7.82 2.96
N PHE A 272 -20.88 -7.36 2.79
CA PHE A 272 -19.84 -7.38 3.83
C PHE A 272 -20.29 -6.84 5.19
N PRO A 273 -20.97 -5.66 5.31
CA PRO A 273 -21.42 -5.17 6.61
C PRO A 273 -22.42 -6.12 7.29
N LYS A 274 -23.34 -6.70 6.54
CA LYS A 274 -24.34 -7.65 7.07
C LYS A 274 -23.69 -8.91 7.64
N VAL A 275 -22.69 -9.45 6.93
CA VAL A 275 -21.98 -10.65 7.37
C VAL A 275 -21.09 -10.35 8.58
N THR A 276 -20.44 -9.20 8.64
CA THR A 276 -19.66 -8.80 9.83
C THR A 276 -20.55 -8.66 11.06
N ASP A 277 -21.75 -8.08 10.92
CA ASP A 277 -22.74 -7.97 12.01
C ASP A 277 -23.26 -9.34 12.44
N LEU A 278 -23.57 -10.24 11.49
CA LEU A 278 -23.94 -11.62 11.77
C LEU A 278 -22.85 -12.36 12.57
N VAL A 279 -21.61 -12.26 12.13
CA VAL A 279 -20.46 -12.92 12.78
C VAL A 279 -20.28 -12.41 14.22
N ILE A 280 -20.37 -11.09 14.45
CA ILE A 280 -20.27 -10.54 15.81
C ILE A 280 -21.44 -10.96 16.69
N SER A 281 -22.66 -10.97 16.15
CA SER A 281 -23.84 -11.39 16.92
C SER A 281 -23.82 -12.89 17.27
N ALA A 282 -23.25 -13.73 16.42
CA ALA A 282 -23.18 -15.17 16.59
C ALA A 282 -21.97 -15.63 17.41
N LEU A 283 -20.80 -15.06 17.16
CA LEU A 283 -19.51 -15.57 17.62
C LEU A 283 -18.80 -14.65 18.62
N GLY A 284 -19.28 -13.42 18.79
CA GLY A 284 -18.64 -12.43 19.66
C GLY A 284 -17.39 -11.79 19.04
N GLU A 285 -16.61 -11.14 19.88
CA GLU A 285 -15.36 -10.47 19.45
C GLU A 285 -14.21 -11.47 19.28
N LYS A 286 -13.32 -11.20 18.32
CA LYS A 286 -12.12 -12.00 18.03
C LYS A 286 -12.40 -13.50 17.69
N PRO A 287 -13.43 -13.80 16.87
CA PRO A 287 -13.84 -15.20 16.65
C PRO A 287 -12.77 -16.04 15.96
N PHE A 288 -11.82 -15.43 15.25
CA PHE A 288 -10.77 -16.11 14.49
C PHE A 288 -9.40 -16.10 15.19
N HIS A 289 -9.35 -15.73 16.47
CA HIS A 289 -8.13 -15.81 17.28
C HIS A 289 -8.02 -17.20 17.93
N LEU A 290 -7.74 -18.20 17.10
CA LEU A 290 -7.84 -19.61 17.51
C LEU A 290 -6.76 -20.02 18.54
N ARG A 291 -5.57 -19.41 18.45
CA ARG A 291 -4.37 -19.75 19.25
C ARG A 291 -3.62 -18.51 19.78
N GLY A 292 -4.26 -17.35 19.80
CA GLY A 292 -3.69 -16.08 20.24
C GLY A 292 -3.78 -15.02 19.15
N PRO A 293 -2.83 -14.95 18.19
CA PRO A 293 -2.94 -14.03 17.05
C PRO A 293 -4.12 -14.34 16.13
N LEU A 294 -4.50 -13.41 15.27
CA LEU A 294 -5.54 -13.60 14.27
C LEU A 294 -5.13 -14.68 13.25
N ASN A 295 -5.92 -15.73 13.13
CA ASN A 295 -5.75 -16.75 12.10
C ASN A 295 -6.48 -16.36 10.82
N THR A 296 -5.74 -15.79 9.86
CA THR A 296 -6.31 -15.30 8.60
C THR A 296 -6.87 -16.41 7.73
N SER A 297 -6.32 -17.62 7.83
CA SER A 297 -6.79 -18.78 7.07
C SER A 297 -8.19 -19.20 7.47
N ALA A 298 -8.48 -19.24 8.78
CA ALA A 298 -9.82 -19.51 9.29
C ALA A 298 -10.78 -18.37 8.96
N LEU A 299 -10.31 -17.11 9.09
CA LEU A 299 -11.08 -15.93 8.74
C LEU A 299 -11.47 -15.95 7.25
N ASP A 300 -10.52 -16.16 6.35
CA ASP A 300 -10.76 -16.22 4.91
C ASP A 300 -11.84 -17.25 4.56
N ALA A 301 -11.68 -18.50 5.05
CA ALA A 301 -12.57 -19.59 4.71
C ALA A 301 -14.01 -19.34 5.22
N VAL A 302 -14.15 -18.91 6.48
CA VAL A 302 -15.48 -18.71 7.08
C VAL A 302 -16.16 -17.46 6.51
N MET A 303 -15.45 -16.32 6.47
CA MET A 303 -16.04 -15.06 6.00
C MET A 303 -16.44 -15.12 4.53
N CYS A 304 -15.58 -15.66 3.64
CA CYS A 304 -15.93 -15.74 2.22
C CYS A 304 -17.15 -16.64 1.97
N VAL A 305 -17.22 -17.79 2.65
CA VAL A 305 -18.35 -18.71 2.51
C VAL A 305 -19.66 -18.08 3.05
N LEU A 306 -19.60 -17.28 4.11
CA LEU A 306 -20.74 -16.52 4.61
C LEU A 306 -21.14 -15.38 3.67
N ILE A 307 -20.17 -14.70 3.02
CA ILE A 307 -20.45 -13.65 2.04
C ILE A 307 -21.11 -14.23 0.78
N GLU A 308 -20.76 -15.47 0.39
CA GLU A 308 -21.44 -16.19 -0.71
C GLU A 308 -22.90 -16.55 -0.38
N ARG A 309 -23.22 -16.76 0.88
CA ARG A 309 -24.54 -17.19 1.37
C ARG A 309 -25.01 -16.37 2.58
N PRO A 310 -25.25 -15.07 2.43
CA PRO A 310 -25.40 -14.13 3.55
C PRO A 310 -26.70 -14.29 4.35
N ASN A 311 -27.70 -15.03 3.83
CA ASN A 311 -29.01 -15.18 4.45
C ASN A 311 -29.34 -16.63 4.87
N ASP A 312 -28.39 -17.57 4.68
CA ASP A 312 -28.65 -18.98 4.86
C ASP A 312 -28.54 -19.43 6.33
N LEU A 313 -27.95 -18.62 7.20
CA LEU A 313 -27.78 -18.93 8.62
C LEU A 313 -28.24 -17.76 9.50
N ASN A 314 -28.95 -18.09 10.57
CA ASN A 314 -29.17 -17.17 11.67
C ASN A 314 -28.01 -17.23 12.70
N PRO A 315 -27.92 -16.27 13.65
CA PRO A 315 -26.80 -16.23 14.60
C PRO A 315 -26.63 -17.51 15.43
N LYS A 316 -27.73 -18.15 15.83
CA LYS A 316 -27.69 -19.39 16.64
C LYS A 316 -27.14 -20.56 15.83
N GLU A 317 -27.63 -20.75 14.62
CA GLU A 317 -27.15 -21.81 13.72
C GLU A 317 -25.68 -21.59 13.36
N LEU A 318 -25.27 -20.35 13.09
CA LEU A 318 -23.86 -20.05 12.83
C LEU A 318 -22.99 -20.40 14.03
N ALA A 319 -23.40 -20.06 15.25
CA ALA A 319 -22.64 -20.36 16.45
C ALA A 319 -22.43 -21.87 16.64
N GLU A 320 -23.49 -22.66 16.46
CA GLU A 320 -23.46 -24.12 16.57
C GLU A 320 -22.55 -24.77 15.52
N ARG A 321 -22.71 -24.36 14.23
CA ARG A 321 -21.94 -24.94 13.13
C ARG A 321 -20.47 -24.46 13.13
N TYR A 322 -20.22 -23.25 13.55
CA TYR A 322 -18.85 -22.75 13.70
C TYR A 322 -18.11 -23.48 14.83
N LYS A 323 -18.80 -23.81 15.92
CA LYS A 323 -18.22 -24.66 16.99
C LYS A 323 -17.78 -26.02 16.44
N LEU A 324 -18.65 -26.70 15.67
CA LEU A 324 -18.30 -27.96 15.01
C LEU A 324 -17.09 -27.80 14.06
N LEU A 325 -17.05 -26.73 13.29
CA LEU A 325 -15.94 -26.47 12.39
C LEU A 325 -14.62 -26.27 13.14
N ARG A 326 -14.62 -25.52 14.24
CA ARG A 326 -13.43 -25.30 15.08
C ARG A 326 -12.92 -26.58 15.76
N GLU A 327 -13.81 -27.49 16.08
CA GLU A 327 -13.49 -28.79 16.70
C GLU A 327 -13.07 -29.85 15.68
N HIS A 328 -13.26 -29.58 14.37
CA HIS A 328 -12.92 -30.49 13.29
C HIS A 328 -11.40 -30.58 13.10
N ASP A 329 -10.81 -31.75 13.30
CA ASP A 329 -9.35 -31.96 13.26
C ASP A 329 -8.73 -31.58 11.90
N GLU A 330 -9.41 -31.95 10.81
CA GLU A 330 -8.95 -31.57 9.46
C GLU A 330 -8.93 -30.06 9.28
N PHE A 331 -9.96 -29.32 9.74
CA PHE A 331 -9.97 -27.87 9.65
C PHE A 331 -8.82 -27.24 10.44
N ARG A 332 -8.55 -27.74 11.63
CA ARG A 332 -7.42 -27.29 12.44
C ARG A 332 -6.10 -27.45 11.68
N ASN A 333 -5.87 -28.64 11.09
CA ASN A 333 -4.66 -28.91 10.32
C ASN A 333 -4.53 -27.98 9.10
N LEU A 334 -5.62 -27.74 8.37
CA LEU A 334 -5.67 -26.86 7.19
C LEU A 334 -5.48 -25.35 7.53
N THR A 335 -5.46 -24.99 8.82
CA THR A 335 -5.24 -23.60 9.29
C THR A 335 -3.89 -23.39 9.97
N ILE A 336 -2.96 -24.36 9.93
CA ILE A 336 -1.66 -24.26 10.63
C ILE A 336 -0.49 -24.12 9.65
N LEU A 337 -0.38 -25.01 8.66
CA LEU A 337 0.79 -25.09 7.79
C LEU A 337 0.41 -24.89 6.32
N ALA A 338 1.33 -24.31 5.55
CA ALA A 338 1.19 -24.09 4.10
C ALA A 338 -0.18 -23.49 3.71
N THR A 339 -0.68 -22.57 4.51
CA THR A 339 -2.05 -22.05 4.45
C THR A 339 -2.39 -21.35 3.14
N THR A 340 -1.37 -20.97 2.36
CA THR A 340 -1.47 -20.36 1.03
C THR A 340 -1.22 -21.36 -0.12
N ASP A 341 -0.93 -22.65 0.18
CA ASP A 341 -0.88 -23.67 -0.86
C ASP A 341 -2.27 -23.83 -1.52
N THR A 342 -2.29 -23.92 -2.85
CA THR A 342 -3.53 -23.96 -3.63
C THR A 342 -4.48 -25.08 -3.19
N LYS A 343 -3.97 -26.30 -2.96
CA LYS A 343 -4.80 -27.45 -2.58
C LYS A 343 -5.31 -27.29 -1.15
N ILE A 344 -4.44 -26.87 -0.21
CA ILE A 344 -4.78 -26.66 1.19
C ILE A 344 -5.84 -25.56 1.33
N LEU A 345 -5.68 -24.45 0.62
CA LEU A 345 -6.67 -23.38 0.62
C LEU A 345 -8.02 -23.87 0.11
N ARG A 346 -8.07 -24.49 -1.06
CA ARG A 346 -9.31 -25.02 -1.66
C ARG A 346 -9.98 -26.06 -0.74
N SER A 347 -9.22 -27.00 -0.15
CA SER A 347 -9.74 -27.99 0.79
C SER A 347 -10.35 -27.34 2.02
N ARG A 348 -9.70 -26.32 2.58
CA ARG A 348 -10.20 -25.56 3.72
C ARG A 348 -11.53 -24.85 3.44
N PHE A 349 -11.66 -24.22 2.27
CA PHE A 349 -12.92 -23.58 1.86
C PHE A 349 -14.03 -24.61 1.64
N HIS A 350 -13.73 -25.72 0.98
CA HIS A 350 -14.69 -26.80 0.76
C HIS A 350 -15.20 -27.37 2.10
N LEU A 351 -14.28 -27.62 3.04
CA LEU A 351 -14.65 -28.13 4.35
C LEU A 351 -15.50 -27.11 5.14
N ALA A 352 -15.10 -25.83 5.12
CA ALA A 352 -15.88 -24.77 5.76
C ALA A 352 -17.30 -24.69 5.18
N LYS A 353 -17.44 -24.74 3.85
CA LYS A 353 -18.74 -24.74 3.15
C LYS A 353 -19.59 -25.94 3.53
N LYS A 354 -18.99 -27.13 3.55
CA LYS A 354 -19.66 -28.39 3.93
C LYS A 354 -20.16 -28.36 5.37
N VAL A 355 -19.35 -27.90 6.33
CA VAL A 355 -19.74 -27.89 7.75
C VAL A 355 -20.74 -26.78 8.06
N LEU A 356 -20.58 -25.62 7.43
CA LEU A 356 -21.48 -24.49 7.70
C LEU A 356 -22.83 -24.59 6.99
N PHE A 357 -22.93 -25.27 5.84
CA PHE A 357 -24.17 -25.29 5.05
C PHE A 357 -24.71 -26.69 4.72
N GLY A 358 -23.97 -27.76 5.02
CA GLY A 358 -24.37 -29.15 4.82
C GLY A 358 -23.93 -29.65 3.45
#